data_6ce67763e0590cea28f0c009033f1f20
#
_entry.id   6ce67763e0590cea28f0c009033f1f20
#
_cell.length_a   1.000
_cell.length_b   1.000
_cell.length_c   1.000
_cell.angle_alpha   90.00
_cell.angle_beta   90.00
_cell.angle_gamma   90.00
#
_symmetry.space_group_name_H-M   'P 1'
#
loop_
_entity.id
_entity.type
_entity.pdbx_description
1 polymer ?
#
loop_
_entity_poly.entity_id
_entity_poly.type
_entity_poly.pdbx_seq_one_letter_code
_entity_poly.pdbx_strand_id
1 'polypeptide(L)'
;MLPEYRFDYRKAKPNRFAARSLGLSKADYATSILKAGFGSIPFAGPILTELVNDFIPGQRTDRLVAFVRELDARLTELTKEKFAAHSRTPAGADLIEEGLWMAARALTDERRKAIANLLVRSLTAEELQYAQSKKLLQLLNELQDPEIVMLRYFYLLEEGDHRASDFYDLHEAILEPDMSAIGSSEEEVDRGALYEAHKSTFRRLGLTQPRSDADLNWLGRMLIRYIGID
;
A
#
# COMPACT_ATOMS: atom_id res chain seq x y z
N MET A 1 -8.71 8.15 -43.26
CA MET A 1 -9.22 9.42 -42.76
C MET A 1 -10.26 9.09 -41.70
N LEU A 2 -9.84 8.96 -40.45
CA LEU A 2 -10.72 8.63 -39.31
C LEU A 2 -10.97 9.92 -38.53
N PRO A 3 -12.19 10.20 -38.05
CA PRO A 3 -12.47 11.43 -37.32
C PRO A 3 -11.88 11.40 -35.92
N GLU A 4 -11.15 12.45 -35.58
CA GLU A 4 -10.66 12.70 -34.22
C GLU A 4 -11.83 12.95 -33.27
N TYR A 5 -12.04 12.02 -32.33
CA TYR A 5 -12.95 12.22 -31.21
C TYR A 5 -12.24 13.09 -30.15
N ARG A 6 -12.43 14.40 -30.22
CA ARG A 6 -12.04 15.35 -29.19
C ARG A 6 -13.07 15.32 -28.07
N PHE A 7 -12.73 14.68 -26.95
CA PHE A 7 -13.56 14.68 -25.75
C PHE A 7 -13.48 16.05 -25.07
N ASP A 8 -14.56 16.81 -25.10
CA ASP A 8 -14.63 18.15 -24.50
C ASP A 8 -14.96 18.07 -23.02
N TYR A 9 -13.92 18.14 -22.17
CA TYR A 9 -14.00 18.12 -20.71
C TYR A 9 -14.75 19.30 -20.07
N ARG A 10 -15.21 20.28 -20.85
CA ARG A 10 -15.90 21.48 -20.32
C ARG A 10 -17.39 21.31 -20.10
N LYS A 11 -18.02 20.18 -20.51
CA LYS A 11 -19.47 19.98 -20.44
C LYS A 11 -19.97 19.10 -19.31
N ALA A 12 -19.12 18.46 -18.54
CA ALA A 12 -19.52 17.74 -17.33
C ALA A 12 -19.50 18.70 -16.12
N LYS A 13 -20.45 19.62 -16.06
CA LYS A 13 -20.70 20.35 -14.79
C LYS A 13 -21.38 19.35 -13.83
N PRO A 14 -20.79 19.04 -12.67
CA PRO A 14 -21.51 18.28 -11.65
C PRO A 14 -22.78 19.04 -11.29
N ASN A 15 -23.87 18.36 -11.19
CA ASN A 15 -25.17 18.93 -10.84
C ASN A 15 -25.13 19.56 -9.46
N ARG A 16 -24.84 20.87 -9.40
CA ARG A 16 -24.74 21.68 -8.16
C ARG A 16 -26.05 21.78 -7.38
N PHE A 17 -27.17 21.33 -7.98
CA PHE A 17 -28.50 21.45 -7.37
C PHE A 17 -28.82 20.31 -6.39
N ALA A 18 -28.24 19.11 -6.56
CA ALA A 18 -28.52 17.98 -5.67
C ALA A 18 -27.92 18.13 -4.27
N ALA A 19 -26.76 18.79 -4.17
CA ALA A 19 -26.05 18.96 -2.88
C ALA A 19 -26.64 20.06 -1.98
N ARG A 20 -27.44 20.97 -2.54
CA ARG A 20 -28.01 22.11 -1.80
C ARG A 20 -29.32 21.80 -1.08
N SER A 21 -30.00 20.70 -1.45
CA SER A 21 -31.33 20.38 -0.90
C SER A 21 -31.30 19.59 0.43
N LEU A 22 -30.11 19.04 0.84
CA LEU A 22 -30.02 18.19 2.03
C LEU A 22 -29.20 18.79 3.18
N GLY A 23 -28.62 19.98 3.02
CA GLY A 23 -27.80 20.62 4.08
C GLY A 23 -26.52 19.85 4.46
N LEU A 24 -26.16 18.82 3.70
CA LEU A 24 -24.98 18.00 3.96
C LEU A 24 -23.70 18.74 3.56
N SER A 25 -22.69 18.71 4.40
CA SER A 25 -21.35 19.22 4.07
C SER A 25 -20.70 18.32 3.01
N LYS A 26 -19.65 18.82 2.34
CA LYS A 26 -18.87 17.98 1.41
C LYS A 26 -18.28 16.75 2.10
N ALA A 27 -17.95 16.87 3.38
CA ALA A 27 -17.47 15.79 4.23
C ALA A 27 -18.55 14.72 4.45
N ASP A 28 -19.79 15.14 4.76
CA ASP A 28 -20.91 14.22 4.96
C ASP A 28 -21.25 13.41 3.70
N TYR A 29 -21.16 14.05 2.53
CA TYR A 29 -21.36 13.38 1.24
C TYR A 29 -20.27 12.36 0.95
N ALA A 30 -19.01 12.70 1.19
CA ALA A 30 -17.87 11.78 1.01
C ALA A 30 -17.98 10.57 1.96
N THR A 31 -18.31 10.80 3.23
CA THR A 31 -18.55 9.76 4.24
C THR A 31 -19.70 8.84 3.82
N SER A 32 -20.78 9.39 3.26
CA SER A 32 -21.93 8.58 2.79
C SER A 32 -21.57 7.68 1.61
N ILE A 33 -20.75 8.16 0.66
CA ILE A 33 -20.25 7.35 -0.46
C ILE A 33 -19.32 6.23 0.04
N LEU A 34 -18.42 6.54 0.98
CA LEU A 34 -17.55 5.53 1.59
C LEU A 34 -18.36 4.45 2.31
N LYS A 35 -19.33 4.85 3.12
CA LYS A 35 -20.22 3.91 3.83
C LYS A 35 -20.99 3.02 2.85
N ALA A 36 -21.49 3.58 1.76
CA ALA A 36 -22.19 2.81 0.71
C ALA A 36 -21.21 1.85 -0.01
N GLY A 37 -20.00 2.31 -0.32
CA GLY A 37 -18.96 1.50 -0.94
C GLY A 37 -18.50 0.35 -0.03
N PHE A 38 -18.25 0.62 1.23
CA PHE A 38 -17.87 -0.39 2.22
C PHE A 38 -19.03 -1.34 2.53
N GLY A 39 -20.26 -0.85 2.62
CA GLY A 39 -21.44 -1.68 2.84
C GLY A 39 -21.66 -2.75 1.77
N SER A 40 -21.08 -2.59 0.58
CA SER A 40 -21.11 -3.62 -0.49
C SER A 40 -20.05 -4.73 -0.30
N ILE A 41 -19.12 -4.59 0.65
CA ILE A 41 -18.06 -5.55 0.89
C ILE A 41 -18.47 -6.46 2.07
N PRO A 42 -18.52 -7.79 1.89
CA PRO A 42 -19.29 -8.66 2.77
C PRO A 42 -18.89 -8.66 4.24
N PHE A 43 -17.60 -8.69 4.55
CA PHE A 43 -17.13 -8.85 5.92
C PHE A 43 -16.36 -7.63 6.46
N ALA A 44 -15.28 -7.24 5.80
CA ALA A 44 -14.45 -6.12 6.25
C ALA A 44 -15.18 -4.77 6.13
N GLY A 45 -16.08 -4.62 5.16
CA GLY A 45 -16.78 -3.36 4.90
C GLY A 45 -17.58 -2.82 6.09
N PRO A 46 -18.50 -3.58 6.73
CA PRO A 46 -19.24 -3.14 7.91
C PRO A 46 -18.33 -2.73 9.06
N ILE A 47 -17.28 -3.52 9.35
CA ILE A 47 -16.34 -3.24 10.43
C ILE A 47 -15.63 -1.91 10.20
N LEU A 48 -15.14 -1.68 9.00
CA LEU A 48 -14.39 -0.47 8.65
C LEU A 48 -15.30 0.75 8.49
N THR A 49 -16.58 0.55 8.17
CA THR A 49 -17.57 1.64 8.13
C THR A 49 -17.72 2.34 9.48
N GLU A 50 -17.63 1.59 10.58
CA GLU A 50 -17.70 2.13 11.94
C GLU A 50 -16.49 3.00 12.29
N LEU A 51 -15.32 2.69 11.72
CA LEU A 51 -14.07 3.39 11.99
C LEU A 51 -13.84 4.64 11.11
N VAL A 52 -14.54 4.78 9.98
CA VAL A 52 -14.31 5.84 8.98
C VAL A 52 -15.17 7.09 9.21
N ASN A 53 -15.72 7.29 10.39
CA ASN A 53 -16.75 8.31 10.61
C ASN A 53 -16.34 9.77 10.30
N ASP A 54 -15.05 10.16 10.29
CA ASP A 54 -14.63 11.56 10.21
C ASP A 54 -13.50 11.88 9.22
N PHE A 55 -13.12 10.95 8.29
CA PHE A 55 -11.70 10.93 7.99
C PHE A 55 -11.23 11.32 6.58
N ILE A 56 -12.01 11.23 5.47
CA ILE A 56 -11.34 11.31 4.16
C ILE A 56 -12.08 12.15 3.11
N PRO A 57 -11.37 13.09 2.42
CA PRO A 57 -11.92 13.83 1.29
C PRO A 57 -12.31 12.92 0.12
N GLY A 58 -13.49 13.16 -0.47
CA GLY A 58 -14.14 12.32 -1.47
C GLY A 58 -13.36 11.94 -2.74
N GLN A 59 -12.20 12.56 -3.00
CA GLN A 59 -11.37 12.25 -4.16
C GLN A 59 -10.55 10.94 -4.03
N ARG A 60 -10.56 10.29 -2.85
CA ARG A 60 -9.78 9.07 -2.58
C ARG A 60 -10.66 7.87 -2.24
N THR A 61 -11.96 8.03 -2.37
CA THR A 61 -12.96 7.01 -2.03
C THR A 61 -12.73 5.71 -2.80
N ASP A 62 -12.43 5.79 -4.10
CA ASP A 62 -12.24 4.59 -4.93
C ASP A 62 -11.04 3.75 -4.46
N ARG A 63 -9.95 4.42 -4.03
CA ARG A 63 -8.76 3.74 -3.50
C ARG A 63 -9.06 3.02 -2.18
N LEU A 64 -9.87 3.63 -1.32
CA LEU A 64 -10.27 3.03 -0.06
C LEU A 64 -11.22 1.85 -0.25
N VAL A 65 -12.18 1.96 -1.16
CA VAL A 65 -13.06 0.84 -1.51
C VAL A 65 -12.25 -0.31 -2.10
N ALA A 66 -11.29 -0.02 -3.00
CA ALA A 66 -10.38 -1.03 -3.53
C ALA A 66 -9.55 -1.70 -2.42
N PHE A 67 -9.00 -0.90 -1.50
CA PHE A 67 -8.23 -1.40 -0.37
C PHE A 67 -9.04 -2.30 0.57
N VAL A 68 -10.29 -1.92 0.90
CA VAL A 68 -11.15 -2.74 1.76
C VAL A 68 -11.55 -4.05 1.08
N ARG A 69 -11.72 -4.06 -0.25
CA ARG A 69 -11.90 -5.29 -1.02
C ARG A 69 -10.67 -6.20 -0.96
N GLU A 70 -9.46 -5.60 -1.04
CA GLU A 70 -8.21 -6.34 -0.89
C GLU A 70 -8.07 -6.96 0.52
N LEU A 71 -8.48 -6.25 1.57
CA LEU A 71 -8.55 -6.80 2.92
C LEU A 71 -9.53 -7.97 3.00
N ASP A 72 -10.75 -7.78 2.52
CA ASP A 72 -11.82 -8.79 2.58
C ASP A 72 -11.43 -10.07 1.83
N ALA A 73 -10.83 -9.93 0.65
CA ALA A 73 -10.39 -11.06 -0.17
C ALA A 73 -9.30 -11.92 0.50
N ARG A 74 -8.57 -11.38 1.46
CA ARG A 74 -7.51 -12.09 2.21
C ARG A 74 -8.01 -12.75 3.48
N LEU A 75 -9.23 -12.45 3.91
CA LEU A 75 -9.82 -13.02 5.11
C LEU A 75 -10.50 -14.35 4.77
N THR A 76 -9.98 -15.42 5.36
CA THR A 76 -10.60 -16.75 5.33
C THR A 76 -11.63 -16.88 6.42
N GLU A 77 -12.51 -17.87 6.35
CA GLU A 77 -13.49 -18.15 7.44
C GLU A 77 -12.81 -18.31 8.80
N LEU A 78 -11.60 -18.93 8.84
CA LEU A 78 -10.85 -19.13 10.06
C LEU A 78 -10.25 -17.85 10.66
N THR A 79 -10.00 -16.84 9.83
CA THR A 79 -9.33 -15.59 10.25
C THR A 79 -10.30 -14.43 10.49
N LYS A 80 -11.53 -14.53 9.99
CA LYS A 80 -12.56 -13.50 10.13
C LYS A 80 -12.88 -13.15 11.59
N GLU A 81 -13.01 -14.17 12.44
CA GLU A 81 -13.34 -13.97 13.85
C GLU A 81 -12.23 -13.20 14.58
N LYS A 82 -10.96 -13.59 14.37
CA LYS A 82 -9.80 -12.91 14.97
C LYS A 82 -9.69 -11.46 14.47
N PHE A 83 -9.85 -11.26 13.16
CA PHE A 83 -9.86 -9.92 12.57
C PHE A 83 -10.93 -9.02 13.22
N ALA A 84 -12.17 -9.52 13.34
CA ALA A 84 -13.26 -8.76 13.95
C ALA A 84 -13.01 -8.47 15.45
N ALA A 85 -12.46 -9.43 16.19
CA ALA A 85 -12.13 -9.26 17.59
C ALA A 85 -11.05 -8.19 17.81
N HIS A 86 -9.93 -8.30 17.07
CA HIS A 86 -8.82 -7.35 17.19
C HIS A 86 -9.19 -5.95 16.66
N SER A 87 -9.98 -5.86 15.58
CA SER A 87 -10.41 -4.57 15.01
C SER A 87 -11.21 -3.70 15.99
N ARG A 88 -11.88 -4.31 16.97
CA ARG A 88 -12.66 -3.61 18.00
C ARG A 88 -11.81 -3.16 19.19
N THR A 89 -10.56 -3.60 19.29
CA THR A 89 -9.65 -3.10 20.31
C THR A 89 -9.09 -1.73 19.94
N PRO A 90 -8.74 -0.87 20.92
CA PRO A 90 -8.10 0.42 20.62
C PRO A 90 -6.83 0.28 19.78
N ALA A 91 -6.03 -0.75 20.04
CA ALA A 91 -4.80 -1.04 19.30
C ALA A 91 -5.08 -1.47 17.84
N GLY A 92 -6.06 -2.33 17.63
CA GLY A 92 -6.46 -2.77 16.28
C GLY A 92 -7.10 -1.64 15.47
N ALA A 93 -7.95 -0.82 16.11
CA ALA A 93 -8.55 0.35 15.47
C ALA A 93 -7.48 1.34 15.00
N ASP A 94 -6.47 1.63 15.81
CA ASP A 94 -5.35 2.51 15.45
C ASP A 94 -4.53 1.97 14.25
N LEU A 95 -4.27 0.65 14.20
CA LEU A 95 -3.59 0.04 13.07
C LEU A 95 -4.41 0.15 11.77
N ILE A 96 -5.72 -0.06 11.85
CA ILE A 96 -6.63 0.06 10.71
C ILE A 96 -6.68 1.51 10.22
N GLU A 97 -6.80 2.45 11.12
CA GLU A 97 -6.83 3.88 10.80
C GLU A 97 -5.54 4.28 10.05
N GLU A 98 -4.37 3.91 10.55
CA GLU A 98 -3.09 4.12 9.87
C GLU A 98 -3.08 3.50 8.47
N GLY A 99 -3.51 2.24 8.34
CA GLY A 99 -3.59 1.56 7.06
C GLY A 99 -4.55 2.23 6.07
N LEU A 100 -5.71 2.71 6.53
CA LEU A 100 -6.64 3.47 5.70
C LEU A 100 -6.01 4.79 5.19
N TRP A 101 -5.29 5.52 6.05
CA TRP A 101 -4.55 6.71 5.65
C TRP A 101 -3.49 6.43 4.60
N MET A 102 -2.71 5.37 4.79
CA MET A 102 -1.70 4.94 3.84
C MET A 102 -2.33 4.54 2.50
N ALA A 103 -3.41 3.74 2.53
CA ALA A 103 -4.13 3.27 1.35
C ALA A 103 -4.77 4.42 0.56
N ALA A 104 -5.32 5.43 1.24
CA ALA A 104 -5.86 6.62 0.59
C ALA A 104 -4.81 7.40 -0.21
N ARG A 105 -3.53 7.33 0.20
CA ARG A 105 -2.41 7.99 -0.47
C ARG A 105 -1.72 7.10 -1.49
N ALA A 106 -1.89 5.77 -1.40
CA ALA A 106 -1.27 4.81 -2.30
C ALA A 106 -1.70 5.04 -3.76
N LEU A 107 -0.73 5.23 -4.65
CA LEU A 107 -0.97 5.43 -6.08
C LEU A 107 -1.12 4.10 -6.82
N THR A 108 -0.42 3.05 -6.36
CA THR A 108 -0.36 1.74 -7.00
C THR A 108 -1.23 0.71 -6.27
N ASP A 109 -1.68 -0.30 -7.00
CA ASP A 109 -2.42 -1.44 -6.43
C ASP A 109 -1.49 -2.30 -5.58
N GLU A 110 -0.23 -2.46 -5.99
CA GLU A 110 0.81 -3.21 -5.28
C GLU A 110 1.03 -2.66 -3.88
N ARG A 111 1.05 -1.33 -3.75
CA ARG A 111 1.16 -0.69 -2.43
C ARG A 111 -0.08 -0.93 -1.57
N ARG A 112 -1.28 -0.87 -2.14
CA ARG A 112 -2.51 -1.18 -1.40
C ARG A 112 -2.55 -2.64 -0.94
N LYS A 113 -2.10 -3.56 -1.79
CA LYS A 113 -1.95 -4.98 -1.45
C LYS A 113 -0.97 -5.20 -0.30
N ALA A 114 0.19 -4.54 -0.35
CA ALA A 114 1.20 -4.62 0.72
C ALA A 114 0.64 -4.16 2.08
N ILE A 115 -0.10 -3.04 2.11
CA ILE A 115 -0.75 -2.53 3.32
C ILE A 115 -1.82 -3.52 3.81
N ALA A 116 -2.65 -4.07 2.90
CA ALA A 116 -3.69 -5.03 3.23
C ALA A 116 -3.10 -6.32 3.81
N ASN A 117 -2.04 -6.88 3.20
CA ASN A 117 -1.33 -8.05 3.71
C ASN A 117 -0.81 -7.83 5.12
N LEU A 118 -0.16 -6.69 5.37
CA LEU A 118 0.38 -6.36 6.68
C LEU A 118 -0.73 -6.29 7.74
N LEU A 119 -1.83 -5.58 7.46
CA LEU A 119 -2.95 -5.46 8.38
C LEU A 119 -3.62 -6.81 8.65
N VAL A 120 -3.90 -7.61 7.62
CA VAL A 120 -4.51 -8.92 7.78
C VAL A 120 -3.62 -9.80 8.66
N ARG A 121 -2.33 -9.90 8.37
CA ARG A 121 -1.40 -10.68 9.20
C ARG A 121 -1.34 -10.22 10.64
N SER A 122 -1.35 -8.90 10.86
CA SER A 122 -1.35 -8.33 12.21
C SER A 122 -2.63 -8.64 12.97
N LEU A 123 -3.78 -8.43 12.35
CA LEU A 123 -5.09 -8.53 12.99
C LEU A 123 -5.67 -9.94 13.02
N THR A 124 -5.03 -10.92 12.38
CA THR A 124 -5.42 -12.34 12.42
C THR A 124 -4.45 -13.21 13.19
N ALA A 125 -3.39 -12.63 13.76
CA ALA A 125 -2.48 -13.34 14.66
C ALA A 125 -3.21 -13.83 15.91
N GLU A 126 -2.64 -14.85 16.60
CA GLU A 126 -3.20 -15.34 17.88
C GLU A 126 -3.25 -14.22 18.92
N GLU A 127 -2.17 -13.45 19.01
CA GLU A 127 -2.07 -12.25 19.84
C GLU A 127 -1.67 -11.07 18.99
N LEU A 128 -2.35 -9.94 19.17
CA LEU A 128 -2.02 -8.70 18.45
C LEU A 128 -0.72 -8.11 19.00
N GLN A 129 0.35 -8.21 18.22
CA GLN A 129 1.64 -7.58 18.51
C GLN A 129 1.63 -6.12 18.04
N TYR A 130 0.93 -5.24 18.77
CA TYR A 130 0.67 -3.87 18.36
C TYR A 130 1.95 -3.09 18.04
N ALA A 131 2.94 -3.06 18.93
CA ALA A 131 4.17 -2.29 18.72
C ALA A 131 4.95 -2.76 17.47
N GLN A 132 4.99 -4.08 17.23
CA GLN A 132 5.59 -4.66 16.03
C GLN A 132 4.83 -4.25 14.78
N SER A 133 3.51 -4.41 14.77
CA SER A 133 2.65 -4.08 13.61
C SER A 133 2.71 -2.59 13.28
N LYS A 134 2.66 -1.73 14.30
CA LYS A 134 2.80 -0.28 14.14
C LYS A 134 4.17 0.08 13.55
N LYS A 135 5.26 -0.55 14.03
CA LYS A 135 6.60 -0.33 13.48
C LYS A 135 6.71 -0.77 12.02
N LEU A 136 6.10 -1.89 11.64
CA LEU A 136 6.10 -2.36 10.25
C LEU A 136 5.30 -1.43 9.33
N LEU A 137 4.14 -0.92 9.77
CA LEU A 137 3.38 0.09 9.03
C LEU A 137 4.18 1.38 8.83
N GLN A 138 4.88 1.85 9.87
CA GLN A 138 5.75 3.03 9.77
C GLN A 138 6.88 2.81 8.75
N LEU A 139 7.55 1.66 8.79
CA LEU A 139 8.59 1.31 7.82
C LEU A 139 8.02 1.27 6.39
N LEU A 140 6.88 0.62 6.19
CA LEU A 140 6.22 0.58 4.89
C LEU A 140 5.82 1.98 4.40
N ASN A 141 5.40 2.88 5.30
CA ASN A 141 5.05 4.25 4.95
C ASN A 141 6.27 5.10 4.53
N GLU A 142 7.45 4.82 5.06
CA GLU A 142 8.69 5.51 4.71
C GLU A 142 9.30 5.02 3.38
N LEU A 143 8.99 3.79 2.96
CA LEU A 143 9.48 3.21 1.72
C LEU A 143 8.71 3.75 0.50
N GLN A 144 9.41 3.97 -0.61
CA GLN A 144 8.82 4.22 -1.92
C GLN A 144 8.52 2.90 -2.65
N ASP A 145 7.68 2.95 -3.71
CA ASP A 145 7.31 1.75 -4.46
C ASP A 145 8.52 1.04 -5.09
N PRO A 146 9.51 1.74 -5.70
CA PRO A 146 10.76 1.10 -6.16
C PRO A 146 11.54 0.39 -5.04
N GLU A 147 11.58 0.97 -3.85
CA GLU A 147 12.26 0.37 -2.68
C GLU A 147 11.59 -0.91 -2.22
N ILE A 148 10.25 -1.00 -2.29
CA ILE A 148 9.52 -2.24 -1.99
C ILE A 148 9.86 -3.32 -3.02
N VAL A 149 9.94 -2.96 -4.31
CA VAL A 149 10.37 -3.89 -5.39
C VAL A 149 11.79 -4.39 -5.12
N MET A 150 12.74 -3.50 -4.83
CA MET A 150 14.12 -3.89 -4.53
C MET A 150 14.23 -4.81 -3.31
N LEU A 151 13.51 -4.51 -2.21
CA LEU A 151 13.51 -5.36 -1.02
C LEU A 151 12.93 -6.76 -1.30
N ARG A 152 11.86 -6.85 -2.10
CA ARG A 152 11.29 -8.13 -2.54
C ARG A 152 12.30 -8.94 -3.35
N TYR A 153 12.97 -8.30 -4.29
CA TYR A 153 14.00 -8.93 -5.10
C TYR A 153 15.16 -9.47 -4.26
N PHE A 154 15.69 -8.67 -3.33
CA PHE A 154 16.75 -9.11 -2.42
C PHE A 154 16.32 -10.32 -1.57
N TYR A 155 15.07 -10.31 -1.09
CA TYR A 155 14.52 -11.44 -0.36
C TYR A 155 14.44 -12.70 -1.22
N LEU A 156 13.96 -12.61 -2.46
CA LEU A 156 13.88 -13.74 -3.38
C LEU A 156 15.27 -14.32 -3.70
N LEU A 157 16.27 -13.47 -3.89
CA LEU A 157 17.67 -13.91 -4.10
C LEU A 157 18.22 -14.66 -2.89
N GLU A 158 18.03 -14.12 -1.69
CA GLU A 158 18.53 -14.75 -0.46
C GLU A 158 17.87 -16.10 -0.15
N GLU A 159 16.59 -16.25 -0.46
CA GLU A 159 15.87 -17.52 -0.29
C GLU A 159 16.16 -18.54 -1.42
N GLY A 160 16.89 -18.13 -2.46
CA GLY A 160 17.14 -18.96 -3.64
C GLY A 160 15.86 -19.28 -4.41
N ASP A 161 14.87 -18.38 -4.36
CA ASP A 161 13.58 -18.58 -5.00
C ASP A 161 13.69 -18.47 -6.53
N HIS A 162 13.21 -19.48 -7.24
CA HIS A 162 13.24 -19.53 -8.70
C HIS A 162 12.50 -18.36 -9.38
N ARG A 163 11.55 -17.72 -8.66
CA ARG A 163 10.84 -16.52 -9.13
C ARG A 163 11.72 -15.29 -9.23
N ALA A 164 12.94 -15.31 -8.67
CA ALA A 164 13.81 -14.13 -8.67
C ALA A 164 14.17 -13.68 -10.10
N SER A 165 14.35 -14.61 -11.05
CA SER A 165 14.63 -14.28 -12.46
C SER A 165 13.44 -13.60 -13.13
N ASP A 166 12.26 -14.20 -13.04
CA ASP A 166 11.04 -13.63 -13.64
C ASP A 166 10.69 -12.27 -13.00
N PHE A 167 10.92 -12.14 -11.70
CA PHE A 167 10.71 -10.90 -10.99
C PHE A 167 11.69 -9.81 -11.42
N TYR A 168 12.95 -10.16 -11.67
CA TYR A 168 13.94 -9.24 -12.22
C TYR A 168 13.52 -8.74 -13.59
N ASP A 169 13.18 -9.64 -14.51
CA ASP A 169 12.79 -9.31 -15.88
C ASP A 169 11.58 -8.37 -15.91
N LEU A 170 10.62 -8.58 -15.00
CA LEU A 170 9.44 -7.73 -14.86
C LEU A 170 9.78 -6.32 -14.35
N HIS A 171 10.83 -6.19 -13.55
CA HIS A 171 11.20 -4.95 -12.84
C HIS A 171 12.61 -4.44 -13.21
N GLU A 172 13.15 -4.86 -14.35
CA GLU A 172 14.51 -4.53 -14.82
C GLU A 172 14.83 -3.04 -14.68
N ALA A 173 13.91 -2.17 -15.10
CA ALA A 173 14.07 -0.71 -15.02
C ALA A 173 14.30 -0.15 -13.60
N ILE A 174 13.96 -0.92 -12.56
CA ILE A 174 14.18 -0.54 -11.16
C ILE A 174 15.38 -1.28 -10.57
N LEU A 175 15.58 -2.53 -11.01
CA LEU A 175 16.53 -3.46 -10.40
C LEU A 175 17.90 -3.43 -11.05
N GLU A 176 18.00 -2.95 -12.30
CA GLU A 176 19.28 -2.86 -13.01
C GLU A 176 20.11 -1.70 -12.43
N PRO A 177 21.27 -1.99 -11.81
CA PRO A 177 22.17 -0.95 -11.37
C PRO A 177 22.89 -0.36 -12.59
N ASP A 178 22.53 0.84 -12.99
CA ASP A 178 23.33 1.57 -13.97
C ASP A 178 24.73 1.85 -13.40
N MET A 179 25.70 1.07 -13.86
CA MET A 179 27.11 1.30 -13.58
C MET A 179 27.57 2.48 -14.43
N SER A 180 27.52 3.68 -13.90
CA SER A 180 28.04 4.86 -14.60
C SER A 180 29.53 4.66 -14.92
N ALA A 181 29.84 4.52 -16.19
CA ALA A 181 31.20 4.44 -16.72
C ALA A 181 31.60 5.80 -17.33
N ILE A 182 32.88 5.93 -17.72
CA ILE A 182 33.34 7.10 -18.49
C ILE A 182 32.61 7.10 -19.83
N GLY A 183 31.72 8.10 -20.03
CA GLY A 183 30.91 8.27 -21.25
C GLY A 183 29.44 7.89 -21.10
N SER A 184 28.97 7.55 -19.88
CA SER A 184 27.55 7.38 -19.60
C SER A 184 26.75 8.65 -19.87
N SER A 185 25.52 8.49 -20.32
CA SER A 185 24.55 9.58 -20.46
C SER A 185 24.13 10.16 -19.09
N GLU A 186 23.59 11.38 -19.07
CA GLU A 186 23.05 11.96 -17.84
C GLU A 186 21.93 11.06 -17.24
N GLU A 187 21.10 10.45 -18.10
CA GLU A 187 20.02 9.57 -17.67
C GLU A 187 20.54 8.31 -16.97
N GLU A 188 21.64 7.72 -17.44
CA GLU A 188 22.29 6.56 -16.78
C GLU A 188 22.90 6.97 -15.45
N VAL A 189 23.53 8.12 -15.37
CA VAL A 189 24.09 8.65 -14.12
C VAL A 189 22.98 8.91 -13.10
N ASP A 190 21.87 9.51 -13.51
CA ASP A 190 20.72 9.80 -12.64
C ASP A 190 20.07 8.51 -12.14
N ARG A 191 19.89 7.49 -12.99
CA ARG A 191 19.37 6.17 -12.56
C ARG A 191 20.28 5.50 -11.55
N GLY A 192 21.59 5.51 -11.79
CA GLY A 192 22.57 4.98 -10.84
C GLY A 192 22.52 5.71 -9.50
N ALA A 193 22.39 7.04 -9.50
CA ALA A 193 22.27 7.84 -8.29
C ALA A 193 20.97 7.52 -7.51
N LEU A 194 19.83 7.33 -8.21
CA LEU A 194 18.57 6.92 -7.60
C LEU A 194 18.65 5.52 -7.00
N TYR A 195 19.27 4.57 -7.70
CA TYR A 195 19.48 3.20 -7.21
C TYR A 195 20.27 3.20 -5.89
N GLU A 196 21.39 3.94 -5.82
CA GLU A 196 22.18 4.07 -4.58
C GLU A 196 21.43 4.83 -3.46
N ALA A 197 20.60 5.81 -3.81
CA ALA A 197 19.74 6.49 -2.85
C ALA A 197 18.72 5.54 -2.23
N HIS A 198 18.09 4.65 -3.01
CA HIS A 198 17.19 3.62 -2.51
C HIS A 198 17.90 2.64 -1.57
N LYS A 199 19.08 2.17 -1.91
CA LYS A 199 19.90 1.31 -1.02
C LYS A 199 20.26 2.02 0.29
N SER A 200 20.59 3.31 0.22
CA SER A 200 20.88 4.09 1.42
C SER A 200 19.66 4.23 2.35
N THR A 201 18.44 4.26 1.79
CA THR A 201 17.19 4.22 2.56
C THR A 201 17.09 2.93 3.39
N PHE A 202 17.42 1.77 2.82
CA PHE A 202 17.38 0.50 3.56
C PHE A 202 18.34 0.50 4.76
N ARG A 203 19.54 1.02 4.57
CA ARG A 203 20.52 1.17 5.65
C ARG A 203 19.99 2.12 6.74
N ARG A 204 19.46 3.27 6.35
CA ARG A 204 18.89 4.26 7.26
C ARG A 204 17.71 3.69 8.06
N LEU A 205 16.85 2.88 7.44
CA LEU A 205 15.71 2.24 8.08
C LEU A 205 16.09 0.98 8.87
N GLY A 206 17.34 0.53 8.78
CA GLY A 206 17.83 -0.66 9.46
C GLY A 206 17.21 -1.95 8.92
N LEU A 207 17.00 -2.05 7.60
CA LEU A 207 16.41 -3.20 6.93
C LEU A 207 17.45 -4.18 6.39
N THR A 208 18.69 -3.73 6.24
CA THR A 208 19.82 -4.52 5.70
C THR A 208 20.91 -4.73 6.74
N GLN A 209 21.84 -5.65 6.44
CA GLN A 209 23.00 -5.91 7.27
C GLN A 209 23.96 -4.71 7.24
N PRO A 210 24.69 -4.43 8.34
CA PRO A 210 25.58 -3.27 8.42
C PRO A 210 26.71 -3.24 7.36
N ARG A 211 27.01 -4.38 6.76
CA ARG A 211 28.11 -4.53 5.78
C ARG A 211 27.64 -4.77 4.36
N SER A 212 26.34 -4.81 4.14
CA SER A 212 25.76 -5.08 2.82
C SER A 212 24.42 -4.38 2.67
N ASP A 213 24.25 -3.65 1.58
CA ASP A 213 23.02 -2.92 1.30
C ASP A 213 21.95 -3.78 0.59
N ALA A 214 22.31 -5.01 0.20
CA ALA A 214 21.43 -5.96 -0.44
C ALA A 214 21.03 -7.13 0.47
N ASP A 215 21.85 -7.44 1.50
CA ASP A 215 21.55 -8.54 2.41
C ASP A 215 20.56 -8.08 3.48
N LEU A 216 19.38 -8.66 3.52
CA LEU A 216 18.35 -8.30 4.48
C LEU A 216 18.70 -8.80 5.89
N ASN A 217 18.47 -7.95 6.89
CA ASN A 217 18.48 -8.41 8.27
C ASN A 217 17.10 -8.97 8.69
N TRP A 218 16.96 -9.38 9.96
CA TRP A 218 15.71 -9.93 10.47
C TRP A 218 14.51 -8.99 10.34
N LEU A 219 14.70 -7.67 10.47
CA LEU A 219 13.62 -6.68 10.34
C LEU A 219 13.18 -6.54 8.88
N GLY A 220 14.13 -6.49 7.94
CA GLY A 220 13.84 -6.45 6.50
C GLY A 220 13.08 -7.70 6.05
N ARG A 221 13.55 -8.90 6.44
CA ARG A 221 12.87 -10.17 6.15
C ARG A 221 11.47 -10.23 6.79
N MET A 222 11.32 -9.73 8.01
CA MET A 222 10.01 -9.66 8.67
C MET A 222 9.06 -8.75 7.91
N LEU A 223 9.51 -7.55 7.50
CA LEU A 223 8.70 -6.64 6.71
C LEU A 223 8.21 -7.30 5.42
N ILE A 224 9.11 -7.91 4.63
CA ILE A 224 8.73 -8.60 3.39
C ILE A 224 7.71 -9.73 3.65
N ARG A 225 7.91 -10.55 4.68
CA ARG A 225 6.92 -11.59 5.01
C ARG A 225 5.54 -11.02 5.35
N TYR A 226 5.47 -9.84 5.97
CA TYR A 226 4.19 -9.22 6.32
C TYR A 226 3.50 -8.57 5.11
N ILE A 227 4.25 -7.94 4.22
CA ILE A 227 3.68 -7.27 3.03
C ILE A 227 3.42 -8.21 1.84
N GLY A 228 3.96 -9.43 1.86
CA GLY A 228 3.82 -10.43 0.79
C GLY A 228 4.83 -10.25 -0.35
N ILE A 229 4.94 -11.32 -1.17
CA ILE A 229 5.84 -11.42 -2.34
C ILE A 229 4.99 -11.70 -3.59
N ASP A 230 3.85 -11.10 -3.71
CA ASP A 230 2.93 -11.33 -4.85
C ASP A 230 3.39 -10.54 -6.08
#